data_44034a32c5a80cbbc93351989418347b
#
_entry.id   44034a32c5a80cbbc93351989418347b
#
_cell.length_a   1.000
_cell.length_b   1.000
_cell.length_c   1.000
_cell.angle_alpha   90.00
_cell.angle_beta   90.00
_cell.angle_gamma   90.00
#
_symmetry.space_group_name_H-M   'P 1'
#
loop_
_entity.id
_entity.type
_entity.pdbx_description
1 polymer ?
#
loop_
_entity_poly.entity_id
_entity_poly.type
_entity_poly.pdbx_seq_one_letter_code
_entity_poly.pdbx_strand_id
1 'polypeptide(L)'
;MTQQAQAALAARGWGAPGTPRACRVALCGAGELGKEVAIALQRLGCEVIALDRYADAPAMQVAHRSHVLPMTDEAQLLAVLRSEKPDLIVPEIEAIATAALVTLEGEGYTVVPTARAAQLTMNREGIRRLAAETLALPTSPYRFADSEEGFQEALAAVGYPCVVKPVMSSSGKGQSTLKGPE
;
A
#
# COMPACT_ATOMS: atom_id res chain seq x y z
N MET A 1 1.10 -9.24 -11.94
CA MET A 1 0.01 -9.49 -12.90
C MET A 1 0.14 -10.88 -13.46
N THR A 2 -0.92 -11.68 -13.42
CA THR A 2 -0.92 -12.99 -14.05
C THR A 2 -0.94 -12.83 -15.58
N GLN A 3 -0.39 -13.80 -16.30
CA GLN A 3 -0.38 -13.81 -17.77
C GLN A 3 -1.80 -13.74 -18.38
N GLN A 4 -2.79 -14.28 -17.66
CA GLN A 4 -4.21 -14.19 -18.03
C GLN A 4 -4.77 -12.76 -17.89
N ALA A 5 -4.41 -12.02 -16.86
CA ALA A 5 -4.83 -10.62 -16.68
C ALA A 5 -4.22 -9.72 -17.76
N GLN A 6 -2.96 -9.96 -18.15
CA GLN A 6 -2.32 -9.26 -19.26
C GLN A 6 -3.00 -9.57 -20.60
N ALA A 7 -3.34 -10.84 -20.85
CA ALA A 7 -4.04 -11.25 -22.07
C ALA A 7 -5.45 -10.65 -22.14
N ALA A 8 -6.18 -10.61 -21.03
CA ALA A 8 -7.51 -10.01 -20.96
C ALA A 8 -7.50 -8.50 -21.21
N LEU A 9 -6.54 -7.77 -20.64
CA LEU A 9 -6.35 -6.34 -20.92
C LEU A 9 -5.98 -6.09 -22.39
N ALA A 10 -5.07 -6.88 -22.94
CA ALA A 10 -4.66 -6.77 -24.35
C ALA A 10 -5.80 -7.07 -25.32
N ALA A 11 -6.64 -8.08 -25.02
CA ALA A 11 -7.78 -8.45 -25.85
C ALA A 11 -8.91 -7.42 -25.86
N ARG A 12 -9.06 -6.64 -24.76
CA ARG A 12 -10.12 -5.65 -24.60
C ARG A 12 -9.89 -4.38 -25.43
N GLY A 13 -8.65 -4.10 -25.82
CA GLY A 13 -8.23 -2.84 -26.44
C GLY A 13 -8.35 -1.67 -25.46
N TRP A 14 -7.70 -0.56 -25.79
CA TRP A 14 -7.71 0.65 -24.98
C TRP A 14 -8.74 1.64 -25.51
N GLY A 15 -9.64 2.12 -24.62
CA GLY A 15 -10.59 3.18 -24.91
C GLY A 15 -10.23 4.44 -24.16
N ALA A 16 -10.71 5.57 -24.65
CA ALA A 16 -10.54 6.86 -23.96
C ALA A 16 -11.25 6.85 -22.58
N PRO A 17 -10.78 7.65 -21.62
CA PRO A 17 -11.49 7.87 -20.35
C PRO A 17 -12.96 8.21 -20.56
N GLY A 18 -13.84 7.73 -19.68
CA GLY A 18 -15.29 7.87 -19.78
C GLY A 18 -15.99 6.92 -20.77
N THR A 19 -15.24 6.02 -21.44
CA THR A 19 -15.82 5.02 -22.33
C THR A 19 -15.86 3.63 -21.67
N PRO A 20 -16.69 2.69 -22.15
CA PRO A 20 -16.73 1.32 -21.62
C PRO A 20 -15.40 0.54 -21.73
N ARG A 21 -14.51 1.00 -22.61
CA ARG A 21 -13.18 0.38 -22.83
C ARG A 21 -12.05 1.12 -22.11
N ALA A 22 -12.35 2.15 -21.34
CA ALA A 22 -11.34 2.86 -20.56
C ALA A 22 -10.57 1.89 -19.64
N CYS A 23 -9.25 2.02 -19.58
CA CYS A 23 -8.45 1.38 -18.55
C CYS A 23 -8.61 2.17 -17.26
N ARG A 24 -9.35 1.63 -16.30
CA ARG A 24 -9.66 2.29 -15.02
C ARG A 24 -8.64 1.93 -13.97
N VAL A 25 -8.07 2.96 -13.35
CA VAL A 25 -7.12 2.80 -12.26
C VAL A 25 -7.68 3.46 -11.01
N ALA A 26 -7.91 2.67 -9.96
CA ALA A 26 -8.22 3.18 -8.63
C ALA A 26 -6.92 3.46 -7.88
N LEU A 27 -6.65 4.73 -7.65
CA LEU A 27 -5.50 5.21 -6.89
C LEU A 27 -5.91 5.39 -5.42
N CYS A 28 -5.42 4.51 -4.57
CA CYS A 28 -5.71 4.50 -3.13
C CYS A 28 -4.62 5.25 -2.37
N GLY A 29 -4.84 6.54 -2.19
CA GLY A 29 -3.92 7.56 -1.72
C GLY A 29 -3.85 8.69 -2.74
N ALA A 30 -4.40 9.85 -2.36
CA ALA A 30 -4.56 10.99 -3.26
C ALA A 30 -3.73 12.20 -2.83
N GLY A 31 -2.62 11.98 -2.11
CA GLY A 31 -1.68 13.01 -1.70
C GLY A 31 -0.87 13.60 -2.85
N GLU A 32 0.23 14.27 -2.53
CA GLU A 32 1.08 14.93 -3.52
C GLU A 32 1.71 13.94 -4.50
N LEU A 33 2.25 12.83 -4.00
CA LEU A 33 2.78 11.77 -4.86
C LEU A 33 1.66 11.12 -5.68
N GLY A 34 0.50 10.88 -5.06
CA GLY A 34 -0.69 10.38 -5.75
C GLY A 34 -1.11 11.27 -6.92
N LYS A 35 -0.98 12.59 -6.80
CA LYS A 35 -1.25 13.52 -7.90
C LYS A 35 -0.32 13.30 -9.09
N GLU A 36 0.99 13.14 -8.85
CA GLU A 36 1.95 12.87 -9.91
C GLU A 36 1.67 11.53 -10.60
N VAL A 37 1.32 10.50 -9.81
CA VAL A 37 0.91 9.19 -10.34
C VAL A 37 -0.36 9.33 -11.20
N ALA A 38 -1.36 10.08 -10.74
CA ALA A 38 -2.60 10.32 -11.49
C ALA A 38 -2.30 11.01 -12.84
N ILE A 39 -1.47 12.04 -12.86
CA ILE A 39 -1.06 12.73 -14.08
C ILE A 39 -0.32 11.79 -15.04
N ALA A 40 0.60 10.97 -14.53
CA ALA A 40 1.33 10.00 -15.33
C ALA A 40 0.40 8.94 -15.95
N LEU A 41 -0.55 8.42 -15.20
CA LEU A 41 -1.57 7.49 -15.68
C LEU A 41 -2.46 8.11 -16.75
N GLN A 42 -2.86 9.38 -16.58
CA GLN A 42 -3.65 10.10 -17.60
C GLN A 42 -2.87 10.31 -18.90
N ARG A 43 -1.57 10.58 -18.83
CA ARG A 43 -0.71 10.65 -20.03
C ARG A 43 -0.66 9.32 -20.79
N LEU A 44 -0.86 8.21 -20.10
CA LEU A 44 -0.99 6.87 -20.70
C LEU A 44 -2.42 6.57 -21.19
N GLY A 45 -3.37 7.50 -21.06
CA GLY A 45 -4.76 7.32 -21.47
C GLY A 45 -5.63 6.56 -20.47
N CYS A 46 -5.19 6.41 -19.22
CA CYS A 46 -5.98 5.75 -18.18
C CYS A 46 -7.06 6.68 -17.61
N GLU A 47 -8.19 6.10 -17.22
CA GLU A 47 -9.20 6.76 -16.39
C GLU A 47 -8.83 6.58 -14.93
N VAL A 48 -8.56 7.67 -14.22
CA VAL A 48 -8.09 7.64 -12.83
C VAL A 48 -9.23 7.96 -11.88
N ILE A 49 -9.38 7.12 -10.86
CA ILE A 49 -10.32 7.26 -9.74
C ILE A 49 -9.48 7.43 -8.47
N ALA A 50 -9.51 8.59 -7.84
CA ALA A 50 -8.71 8.89 -6.66
C ALA A 50 -9.51 8.66 -5.38
N LEU A 51 -8.93 7.93 -4.43
CA LEU A 51 -9.52 7.64 -3.13
C LEU A 51 -8.63 8.17 -2.01
N ASP A 52 -9.19 8.88 -1.04
CA ASP A 52 -8.48 9.32 0.16
C ASP A 52 -9.47 9.57 1.32
N ARG A 53 -8.93 9.80 2.52
CA ARG A 53 -9.70 10.05 3.75
C ARG A 53 -10.23 11.48 3.87
N TYR A 54 -9.81 12.42 3.05
CA TYR A 54 -10.20 13.83 3.11
C TYR A 54 -10.53 14.35 1.71
N ALA A 55 -11.45 15.30 1.67
CA ALA A 55 -11.87 15.96 0.44
C ALA A 55 -10.77 16.84 -0.13
N ASP A 56 -10.85 17.09 -1.43
CA ASP A 56 -9.95 17.98 -2.17
C ASP A 56 -8.45 17.60 -2.06
N ALA A 57 -8.18 16.32 -1.78
CA ALA A 57 -6.82 15.81 -1.81
C ALA A 57 -6.14 16.10 -3.16
N PRO A 58 -4.82 16.33 -3.21
CA PRO A 58 -4.11 16.79 -4.42
C PRO A 58 -4.43 16.01 -5.69
N ALA A 59 -4.48 14.67 -5.65
CA ALA A 59 -4.81 13.85 -6.82
C ALA A 59 -6.28 13.97 -7.23
N MET A 60 -7.21 14.27 -6.30
CA MET A 60 -8.62 14.44 -6.62
C MET A 60 -8.87 15.65 -7.54
N GLN A 61 -7.98 16.65 -7.50
CA GLN A 61 -8.06 17.85 -8.34
C GLN A 61 -7.80 17.57 -9.82
N VAL A 62 -7.17 16.44 -10.14
CA VAL A 62 -6.81 16.06 -11.51
C VAL A 62 -7.43 14.72 -11.93
N ALA A 63 -7.93 13.92 -11.02
CA ALA A 63 -8.57 12.63 -11.32
C ALA A 63 -9.90 12.81 -12.07
N HIS A 64 -10.33 11.79 -12.78
CA HIS A 64 -11.63 11.79 -13.48
C HIS A 64 -12.81 11.65 -12.50
N ARG A 65 -12.62 10.90 -11.42
CA ARG A 65 -13.55 10.73 -10.30
C ARG A 65 -12.80 10.62 -8.99
N SER A 66 -13.49 10.89 -7.90
CA SER A 66 -12.89 10.77 -6.57
C SER A 66 -13.90 10.28 -5.54
N HIS A 67 -13.39 9.63 -4.50
CA HIS A 67 -14.15 9.20 -3.34
C HIS A 67 -13.42 9.55 -2.05
N VAL A 68 -14.18 10.04 -1.07
CA VAL A 68 -13.69 10.33 0.27
C VAL A 68 -14.22 9.26 1.21
N LEU A 69 -13.30 8.49 1.81
CA LEU A 69 -13.64 7.41 2.75
C LEU A 69 -12.46 7.14 3.71
N PRO A 70 -12.72 6.61 4.91
CA PRO A 70 -11.65 6.12 5.77
C PRO A 70 -10.91 4.96 5.08
N MET A 71 -9.68 5.18 4.67
CA MET A 71 -8.91 4.19 3.89
C MET A 71 -8.62 2.89 4.67
N THR A 72 -8.72 2.94 6.00
CA THR A 72 -8.58 1.77 6.89
C THR A 72 -9.90 1.04 7.15
N ASP A 73 -11.03 1.54 6.64
CA ASP A 73 -12.33 0.87 6.72
C ASP A 73 -12.47 -0.12 5.57
N GLU A 74 -12.35 -1.39 5.90
CA GLU A 74 -12.39 -2.49 4.92
C GLU A 74 -13.71 -2.52 4.15
N ALA A 75 -14.84 -2.35 4.85
CA ALA A 75 -16.16 -2.47 4.23
C ALA A 75 -16.41 -1.35 3.22
N GLN A 76 -16.08 -0.11 3.58
CA GLN A 76 -16.23 1.04 2.68
C GLN A 76 -15.28 0.94 1.48
N LEU A 77 -14.03 0.53 1.70
CA LEU A 77 -13.05 0.36 0.62
C LEU A 77 -13.50 -0.71 -0.37
N LEU A 78 -13.97 -1.86 0.11
CA LEU A 78 -14.54 -2.91 -0.74
C LEU A 78 -15.75 -2.43 -1.52
N ALA A 79 -16.69 -1.72 -0.88
CA ALA A 79 -17.89 -1.23 -1.52
C ALA A 79 -17.58 -0.27 -2.68
N VAL A 80 -16.67 0.69 -2.46
CA VAL A 80 -16.28 1.66 -3.49
C VAL A 80 -15.54 0.98 -4.64
N LEU A 81 -14.54 0.14 -4.35
CA LEU A 81 -13.75 -0.51 -5.40
C LEU A 81 -14.58 -1.48 -6.23
N ARG A 82 -15.51 -2.23 -5.62
CA ARG A 82 -16.45 -3.07 -6.36
C ARG A 82 -17.43 -2.27 -7.23
N SER A 83 -17.87 -1.11 -6.76
CA SER A 83 -18.74 -0.21 -7.52
C SER A 83 -18.04 0.37 -8.74
N GLU A 84 -16.79 0.83 -8.58
CA GLU A 84 -15.99 1.42 -9.66
C GLU A 84 -15.46 0.42 -10.66
N LYS A 85 -15.30 -0.85 -10.27
CA LYS A 85 -14.79 -1.94 -11.11
C LYS A 85 -13.49 -1.57 -11.84
N PRO A 86 -12.45 -1.14 -11.12
CA PRO A 86 -11.19 -0.77 -11.75
C PRO A 86 -10.50 -1.99 -12.38
N ASP A 87 -9.74 -1.76 -13.42
CA ASP A 87 -8.83 -2.76 -14.01
C ASP A 87 -7.57 -2.92 -13.16
N LEU A 88 -7.13 -1.83 -12.51
CA LEU A 88 -5.98 -1.81 -11.62
C LEU A 88 -6.33 -1.07 -10.34
N ILE A 89 -5.87 -1.61 -9.20
CA ILE A 89 -5.91 -0.97 -7.89
C ILE A 89 -4.48 -0.67 -7.46
N VAL A 90 -4.18 0.60 -7.19
CA VAL A 90 -2.85 1.05 -6.81
C VAL A 90 -2.88 1.60 -5.38
N PRO A 91 -2.49 0.81 -4.37
CA PRO A 91 -2.30 1.31 -3.02
C PRO A 91 -1.04 2.17 -2.97
N GLU A 92 -1.19 3.45 -2.75
CA GLU A 92 -0.10 4.42 -2.66
C GLU A 92 0.25 4.74 -1.21
N ILE A 93 -0.77 4.78 -0.32
CA ILE A 93 -0.58 5.07 1.10
C ILE A 93 -0.42 3.80 1.94
N GLU A 94 0.34 3.92 3.05
CA GLU A 94 0.51 2.81 3.99
C GLU A 94 -0.74 2.58 4.86
N ALA A 95 -1.49 3.64 5.22
CA ALA A 95 -2.67 3.55 6.08
C ALA A 95 -3.91 3.11 5.29
N ILE A 96 -3.95 1.86 4.83
CA ILE A 96 -5.02 1.27 4.03
C ILE A 96 -5.45 -0.09 4.60
N ALA A 97 -6.71 -0.46 4.43
CA ALA A 97 -7.23 -1.78 4.78
C ALA A 97 -6.68 -2.85 3.82
N THR A 98 -5.49 -3.38 4.12
CA THR A 98 -4.83 -4.38 3.26
C THR A 98 -5.61 -5.69 3.15
N ALA A 99 -6.47 -6.02 4.13
CA ALA A 99 -7.37 -7.16 4.04
C ALA A 99 -8.37 -7.01 2.88
N ALA A 100 -8.88 -5.80 2.64
CA ALA A 100 -9.72 -5.51 1.48
C ALA A 100 -8.98 -5.78 0.16
N LEU A 101 -7.71 -5.43 0.08
CA LEU A 101 -6.90 -5.67 -1.12
C LEU A 101 -6.70 -7.17 -1.38
N VAL A 102 -6.49 -7.96 -0.33
CA VAL A 102 -6.39 -9.44 -0.43
C VAL A 102 -7.71 -10.03 -0.92
N THR A 103 -8.84 -9.58 -0.36
CA THR A 103 -10.17 -10.01 -0.78
C THR A 103 -10.39 -9.71 -2.26
N LEU A 104 -10.07 -8.51 -2.72
CA LEU A 104 -10.24 -8.10 -4.12
C LEU A 104 -9.31 -8.86 -5.06
N GLU A 105 -8.05 -9.16 -4.68
CA GLU A 105 -7.20 -10.06 -5.49
C GLU A 105 -7.84 -11.45 -5.60
N GLY A 106 -8.43 -11.98 -4.54
CA GLY A 106 -9.16 -13.25 -4.56
C GLY A 106 -10.41 -13.22 -5.45
N GLU A 107 -11.02 -12.06 -5.63
CA GLU A 107 -12.14 -11.82 -6.55
C GLU A 107 -11.70 -11.59 -8.01
N GLY A 108 -10.39 -11.55 -8.28
CA GLY A 108 -9.83 -11.39 -9.62
C GLY A 108 -9.44 -9.96 -10.00
N TYR A 109 -9.52 -9.00 -9.08
CA TYR A 109 -8.96 -7.66 -9.32
C TYR A 109 -7.44 -7.69 -9.36
N THR A 110 -6.85 -6.79 -10.12
CA THR A 110 -5.38 -6.65 -10.18
C THR A 110 -4.93 -5.53 -9.24
N VAL A 111 -4.17 -5.89 -8.21
CA VAL A 111 -3.58 -4.94 -7.25
C VAL A 111 -2.08 -4.79 -7.55
N VAL A 112 -1.58 -3.55 -7.63
CA VAL A 112 -0.19 -3.25 -7.97
C VAL A 112 0.37 -2.16 -7.03
N PRO A 113 1.36 -2.48 -6.18
CA PRO A 113 1.94 -3.79 -5.93
C PRO A 113 0.92 -4.77 -5.38
N THR A 114 1.22 -6.08 -5.38
CA THR A 114 0.27 -7.10 -4.89
C THR A 114 -0.20 -6.80 -3.47
N ALA A 115 -1.40 -7.24 -3.12
CA ALA A 115 -1.95 -7.06 -1.76
C ALA A 115 -1.00 -7.61 -0.69
N ARG A 116 -0.34 -8.75 -0.96
CA ARG A 116 0.70 -9.31 -0.08
C ARG A 116 1.89 -8.35 0.09
N ALA A 117 2.36 -7.73 -0.98
CA ALA A 117 3.45 -6.76 -0.89
C ALA A 117 3.04 -5.54 -0.06
N ALA A 118 1.83 -5.02 -0.27
CA ALA A 118 1.27 -3.93 0.54
C ALA A 118 1.18 -4.32 2.03
N GLN A 119 0.68 -5.50 2.36
CA GLN A 119 0.64 -6.00 3.73
C GLN A 119 2.02 -6.08 4.39
N LEU A 120 3.01 -6.58 3.66
CA LEU A 120 4.37 -6.72 4.18
C LEU A 120 5.06 -5.38 4.41
N THR A 121 4.86 -4.40 3.53
CA THR A 121 5.42 -3.06 3.72
C THR A 121 4.82 -2.33 4.93
N MET A 122 3.58 -2.65 5.29
CA MET A 122 2.88 -2.13 6.46
C MET A 122 3.27 -2.82 7.77
N ASN A 123 3.92 -3.98 7.71
CA ASN A 123 4.31 -4.79 8.85
C ASN A 123 5.83 -4.97 8.89
N ARG A 124 6.53 -4.16 9.71
CA ARG A 124 8.00 -4.24 9.83
C ARG A 124 8.49 -5.61 10.28
N GLU A 125 7.75 -6.29 11.13
CA GLU A 125 8.08 -7.65 11.55
C GLU A 125 7.96 -8.61 10.37
N GLY A 126 6.84 -8.59 9.67
CA GLY A 126 6.59 -9.47 8.52
C GLY A 126 7.65 -9.31 7.42
N ILE A 127 7.95 -8.07 7.01
CA ILE A 127 8.96 -7.86 5.96
C ILE A 127 10.38 -8.19 6.44
N ARG A 128 10.70 -7.95 7.72
CA ARG A 128 12.01 -8.28 8.29
C ARG A 128 12.23 -9.78 8.36
N ARG A 129 11.24 -10.53 8.84
CA ARG A 129 11.28 -11.99 8.87
C ARG A 129 11.34 -12.59 7.47
N LEU A 130 10.56 -12.05 6.53
CA LEU A 130 10.63 -12.47 5.13
C LEU A 130 12.06 -12.30 4.59
N ALA A 131 12.66 -11.13 4.76
CA ALA A 131 14.00 -10.84 4.25
C ALA A 131 15.07 -11.71 4.91
N ALA A 132 15.10 -11.76 6.24
CA ALA A 132 16.18 -12.42 6.98
C ALA A 132 16.00 -13.95 7.09
N GLU A 133 14.76 -14.40 7.40
CA GLU A 133 14.52 -15.80 7.76
C GLU A 133 14.09 -16.65 6.56
N THR A 134 13.29 -16.06 5.63
CA THR A 134 12.79 -16.82 4.47
C THR A 134 13.71 -16.69 3.26
N LEU A 135 14.17 -15.47 2.96
CA LEU A 135 15.00 -15.18 1.79
C LEU A 135 16.51 -15.18 2.09
N ALA A 136 16.89 -15.31 3.36
CA ALA A 136 18.29 -15.30 3.82
C ALA A 136 19.10 -14.08 3.31
N LEU A 137 18.43 -12.92 3.16
CA LEU A 137 19.08 -11.69 2.74
C LEU A 137 19.87 -11.08 3.91
N PRO A 138 20.99 -10.43 3.66
CA PRO A 138 21.73 -9.70 4.70
C PRO A 138 20.86 -8.61 5.32
N THR A 139 20.71 -8.64 6.64
CA THR A 139 20.00 -7.62 7.41
C THR A 139 20.80 -7.23 8.64
N SER A 140 20.57 -6.03 9.17
CA SER A 140 21.08 -5.66 10.50
C SER A 140 20.50 -6.61 11.56
N PRO A 141 21.21 -6.87 12.68
CA PRO A 141 20.64 -7.56 13.83
C PRO A 141 19.33 -6.92 14.26
N TYR A 142 18.35 -7.73 14.64
CA TYR A 142 17.04 -7.24 15.06
C TYR A 142 16.40 -8.16 16.10
N ARG A 143 15.48 -7.60 16.87
CA ARG A 143 14.57 -8.30 17.77
C ARG A 143 13.22 -7.60 17.74
N PHE A 144 12.17 -8.34 18.08
CA PHE A 144 10.83 -7.80 18.30
C PHE A 144 10.48 -8.02 19.78
N ALA A 145 9.70 -7.09 20.33
CA ALA A 145 9.23 -7.12 21.71
C ALA A 145 7.81 -6.56 21.78
N ASP A 146 6.99 -7.16 22.60
CA ASP A 146 5.59 -6.80 22.89
C ASP A 146 5.36 -6.58 24.40
N SER A 147 6.41 -6.70 25.20
CA SER A 147 6.43 -6.46 26.64
C SER A 147 7.69 -5.71 27.06
N GLU A 148 7.68 -5.13 28.26
CA GLU A 148 8.86 -4.43 28.82
C GLU A 148 10.03 -5.40 29.01
N GLU A 149 9.76 -6.59 29.55
CA GLU A 149 10.80 -7.62 29.76
C GLU A 149 11.42 -8.05 28.42
N GLY A 150 10.57 -8.37 27.43
CA GLY A 150 11.03 -8.70 26.08
C GLY A 150 11.79 -7.57 25.40
N PHE A 151 11.45 -6.31 25.71
CA PHE A 151 12.19 -5.16 25.20
C PHE A 151 13.60 -5.07 25.79
N GLN A 152 13.76 -5.30 27.09
CA GLN A 152 15.08 -5.32 27.77
C GLN A 152 15.95 -6.46 27.24
N GLU A 153 15.37 -7.65 27.04
CA GLU A 153 16.07 -8.78 26.42
C GLU A 153 16.49 -8.46 24.98
N ALA A 154 15.62 -7.80 24.21
CA ALA A 154 15.91 -7.38 22.85
C ALA A 154 17.07 -6.37 22.78
N LEU A 155 17.11 -5.39 23.71
CA LEU A 155 18.21 -4.43 23.82
C LEU A 155 19.53 -5.13 24.18
N ALA A 156 19.51 -6.05 25.11
CA ALA A 156 20.69 -6.81 25.50
C ALA A 156 21.24 -7.66 24.32
N ALA A 157 20.36 -8.20 23.49
CA ALA A 157 20.72 -9.03 22.33
C ALA A 157 21.19 -8.22 21.12
N VAL A 158 20.63 -7.05 20.86
CA VAL A 158 20.99 -6.18 19.70
C VAL A 158 22.18 -5.30 20.04
N GLY A 159 22.26 -4.78 21.28
CA GLY A 159 23.30 -3.87 21.74
C GLY A 159 23.07 -2.43 21.31
N TYR A 160 24.02 -1.56 21.63
CA TYR A 160 24.00 -0.13 21.36
C TYR A 160 25.11 0.27 20.38
N PRO A 161 24.93 1.31 19.56
CA PRO A 161 23.68 2.05 19.35
C PRO A 161 22.64 1.24 18.57
N CYS A 162 21.38 1.41 18.92
CA CYS A 162 20.28 0.78 18.17
C CYS A 162 19.11 1.73 17.90
N VAL A 163 18.20 1.35 17.02
CA VAL A 163 17.01 2.12 16.68
C VAL A 163 15.76 1.30 17.00
N VAL A 164 14.94 1.84 17.87
CA VAL A 164 13.62 1.29 18.22
C VAL A 164 12.59 1.89 17.28
N LYS A 165 11.72 1.04 16.71
CA LYS A 165 10.69 1.46 15.76
C LYS A 165 9.38 0.74 16.07
N PRO A 166 8.22 1.41 16.01
CA PRO A 166 6.94 0.72 16.01
C PRO A 166 6.85 -0.28 14.85
N VAL A 167 6.12 -1.38 15.05
CA VAL A 167 5.92 -2.40 14.00
C VAL A 167 5.24 -1.77 12.80
N MET A 168 4.27 -0.87 13.02
CA MET A 168 3.60 -0.11 11.98
C MET A 168 3.85 1.39 12.17
N SER A 169 4.65 1.97 11.28
CA SER A 169 4.84 3.43 11.20
C SER A 169 5.48 3.81 9.86
N SER A 170 5.23 5.04 9.40
CA SER A 170 5.87 5.63 8.24
C SER A 170 6.65 6.90 8.59
N SER A 171 7.54 7.33 7.71
CA SER A 171 8.26 8.60 7.80
C SER A 171 8.98 8.83 9.15
N GLY A 172 9.48 7.77 9.76
CA GLY A 172 10.22 7.85 11.03
C GLY A 172 9.39 8.17 12.27
N LYS A 173 8.05 8.20 12.15
CA LYS A 173 7.17 8.47 13.29
C LYS A 173 7.30 7.39 14.36
N GLY A 174 7.43 7.82 15.63
CA GLY A 174 7.55 6.92 16.78
C GLY A 174 8.86 6.14 16.87
N GLN A 175 9.88 6.47 16.07
CA GLN A 175 11.20 5.86 16.22
C GLN A 175 12.07 6.62 17.21
N SER A 176 12.93 5.89 17.91
CA SER A 176 13.92 6.43 18.83
C SER A 176 15.27 5.79 18.60
N THR A 177 16.34 6.58 18.73
CA THR A 177 17.71 6.07 18.68
C THR A 177 18.26 6.01 20.10
N LEU A 178 18.63 4.81 20.51
CA LEU A 178 19.25 4.56 21.81
C LEU A 178 20.75 4.45 21.63
N LYS A 179 21.51 5.28 22.36
CA LYS A 179 22.98 5.34 22.28
C LYS A 179 23.65 4.58 23.41
N GLY A 180 22.93 4.26 24.46
CA GLY A 180 23.39 3.58 25.66
C GLY A 180 22.20 3.13 26.52
N PRO A 181 22.47 2.51 27.68
CA PRO A 181 21.46 1.93 28.56
C PRO A 181 20.73 2.93 29.45
N GLU A 182 20.81 4.25 29.22
CA GLU A 182 20.16 5.30 30.01
C GLU A 182 18.71 5.52 29.62
#